data_a535eded868ceedf3348f4fa201eed00
#
_entry.id   a535eded868ceedf3348f4fa201eed00
#
_cell.length_a   1.000
_cell.length_b   1.000
_cell.length_c   1.000
_cell.angle_alpha   90.00
_cell.angle_beta   90.00
_cell.angle_gamma   90.00
#
_symmetry.space_group_name_H-M   'P 1'
#
loop_
_entity.id
_entity.type
_entity.pdbx_description
1 polymer ?
#
loop_
_entity_poly.entity_id
_entity_poly.type
_entity_poly.pdbx_seq_one_letter_code
_entity_poly.pdbx_strand_id
1 'polypeptide(L)'
;MGAVIRLLDANPPDGWRTETLVSHSDGGLLPVLKAWWSARRKLRTRLERKNVDIVHIHSATRWSWKRKVGLIRIAQSFGVPIVLSLHSGDFDRHCQERGPEVNRICSNVHTVVLTEQWQNKLSTWLGPSSVIPNPVPKVNVNKERDRDQFILLGRSNPMKGQEIAIDAIRQLRKQGFDVTLNLTGMTLNEPGIVGHGWVDGKMKEHLMNTCGTLLSPSEWEGLSMSVIEAMARGMPVIASHASAGVFDKSGMIVDRDSESLQSAMKQMVEGDLWDKMANFGPVEAERYSLEKVIPLWKKLYDEVTQ
;
A
#
# COMPACT_ATOMS: atom_id res chain seq x y z
N MET A 1 -2.56 -4.31 -2.59
CA MET A 1 -3.90 -4.15 -3.23
C MET A 1 -4.87 -5.26 -2.84
N GLY A 2 -4.61 -6.55 -3.05
CA GLY A 2 -5.58 -7.61 -2.74
C GLY A 2 -6.02 -7.67 -1.27
N ALA A 3 -5.14 -7.41 -0.30
CA ALA A 3 -5.50 -7.36 1.12
C ALA A 3 -6.48 -6.20 1.43
N VAL A 4 -6.23 -5.04 0.83
CA VAL A 4 -7.10 -3.85 0.99
C VAL A 4 -8.50 -4.13 0.41
N ILE A 5 -8.57 -4.74 -0.79
CA ILE A 5 -9.87 -5.10 -1.40
C ILE A 5 -10.65 -6.06 -0.49
N ARG A 6 -9.99 -7.10 0.04
CA ARG A 6 -10.64 -8.03 0.99
C ARG A 6 -11.11 -7.33 2.27
N LEU A 7 -10.34 -6.37 2.77
CA LEU A 7 -10.70 -5.61 3.96
C LEU A 7 -11.92 -4.72 3.71
N LEU A 8 -11.99 -4.05 2.57
CA LEU A 8 -13.14 -3.25 2.16
C LEU A 8 -14.38 -4.12 1.90
N ASP A 9 -14.21 -5.28 1.26
CA ASP A 9 -15.29 -6.24 0.98
C ASP A 9 -15.90 -6.83 2.27
N ALA A 10 -15.05 -7.07 3.28
CA ALA A 10 -15.49 -7.51 4.61
C ALA A 10 -16.14 -6.41 5.46
N ASN A 11 -15.96 -5.14 5.09
CA ASN A 11 -16.47 -3.97 5.82
C ASN A 11 -17.13 -3.00 4.83
N PRO A 12 -18.23 -3.38 4.18
CA PRO A 12 -18.91 -2.49 3.24
C PRO A 12 -19.47 -1.26 3.97
N PRO A 13 -19.53 -0.09 3.33
CA PRO A 13 -20.19 1.07 3.91
C PRO A 13 -21.67 0.82 4.20
N ASP A 14 -22.19 1.47 5.23
CA ASP A 14 -23.59 1.33 5.63
C ASP A 14 -24.55 1.62 4.47
N GLY A 15 -25.49 0.71 4.25
CA GLY A 15 -26.44 0.75 3.14
C GLY A 15 -25.92 0.16 1.83
N TRP A 16 -24.65 -0.21 1.75
CA TRP A 16 -24.02 -0.79 0.58
C TRP A 16 -23.74 -2.29 0.75
N ARG A 17 -23.82 -3.03 -0.35
CA ARG A 17 -23.38 -4.43 -0.45
C ARG A 17 -22.31 -4.53 -1.51
N THR A 18 -21.28 -5.32 -1.24
CA THR A 18 -20.16 -5.53 -2.17
C THR A 18 -20.15 -6.94 -2.73
N GLU A 19 -19.72 -7.05 -3.98
CA GLU A 19 -19.37 -8.32 -4.63
C GLU A 19 -18.04 -8.15 -5.35
N THR A 20 -17.00 -8.84 -4.89
CA THR A 20 -15.67 -8.74 -5.48
C THR A 20 -15.52 -9.64 -6.70
N LEU A 21 -15.16 -9.05 -7.86
CA LEU A 21 -14.79 -9.75 -9.08
C LEU A 21 -13.27 -9.77 -9.27
N VAL A 22 -12.67 -10.95 -9.14
CA VAL A 22 -11.23 -11.15 -9.29
C VAL A 22 -10.85 -11.18 -10.78
N SER A 23 -10.07 -10.21 -11.24
CA SER A 23 -9.59 -10.08 -12.63
C SER A 23 -8.11 -10.39 -12.82
N HIS A 24 -7.47 -10.99 -11.81
CA HIS A 24 -6.06 -11.38 -11.82
C HIS A 24 -5.89 -12.67 -11.01
N SER A 25 -5.03 -13.55 -11.49
CA SER A 25 -4.63 -14.78 -10.78
C SER A 25 -3.12 -14.94 -10.93
N ASP A 26 -2.47 -15.52 -9.94
CA ASP A 26 -1.07 -15.91 -10.03
C ASP A 26 -0.95 -17.17 -10.91
N GLY A 27 0.28 -17.50 -11.36
CA GLY A 27 0.54 -18.72 -12.12
C GLY A 27 0.71 -18.52 -13.64
N GLY A 28 0.99 -17.30 -14.08
CA GLY A 28 1.36 -17.01 -15.48
C GLY A 28 0.23 -16.44 -16.34
N LEU A 29 0.43 -16.38 -17.66
CA LEU A 29 -0.43 -15.64 -18.59
C LEU A 29 -1.84 -16.26 -18.72
N LEU A 30 -1.94 -17.60 -18.86
CA LEU A 30 -3.21 -18.27 -19.07
C LEU A 30 -4.19 -18.12 -17.90
N PRO A 31 -3.80 -18.38 -16.63
CA PRO A 31 -4.63 -18.08 -15.47
C PRO A 31 -5.10 -16.62 -15.40
N VAL A 32 -4.21 -15.66 -15.69
CA VAL A 32 -4.55 -14.24 -15.73
C VAL A 32 -5.61 -13.94 -16.79
N LEU A 33 -5.47 -14.46 -18.01
CA LEU A 33 -6.45 -14.27 -19.07
C LEU A 33 -7.80 -14.90 -18.69
N LYS A 34 -7.79 -16.12 -18.15
CA LYS A 34 -9.02 -16.81 -17.70
C LYS A 34 -9.74 -16.00 -16.62
N ALA A 35 -9.02 -15.50 -15.62
CA ALA A 35 -9.58 -14.66 -14.56
C ALA A 35 -10.18 -13.36 -15.13
N TRP A 36 -9.48 -12.71 -16.05
CA TRP A 36 -9.94 -11.48 -16.70
C TRP A 36 -11.21 -11.71 -17.56
N TRP A 37 -11.25 -12.77 -18.37
CA TRP A 37 -12.44 -13.12 -19.14
C TRP A 37 -13.62 -13.46 -18.23
N SER A 38 -13.39 -14.21 -17.16
CA SER A 38 -14.41 -14.54 -16.16
C SER A 38 -14.98 -13.27 -15.51
N ALA A 39 -14.10 -12.34 -15.08
CA ALA A 39 -14.52 -11.08 -14.49
C ALA A 39 -15.36 -10.23 -15.46
N ARG A 40 -14.96 -10.13 -16.74
CA ARG A 40 -15.72 -9.41 -17.78
C ARG A 40 -17.12 -10.00 -18.00
N ARG A 41 -17.21 -11.33 -18.09
CA ARG A 41 -18.50 -12.04 -18.27
C ARG A 41 -19.40 -11.82 -17.06
N LYS A 42 -18.88 -12.02 -15.84
CA LYS A 42 -19.63 -11.82 -14.61
C LYS A 42 -20.12 -10.38 -14.46
N LEU A 43 -19.24 -9.40 -14.70
CA LEU A 43 -19.61 -7.98 -14.65
C LEU A 43 -20.77 -7.69 -15.62
N ARG A 44 -20.65 -8.10 -16.90
CA ARG A 44 -21.72 -7.91 -17.89
C ARG A 44 -23.04 -8.52 -17.45
N THR A 45 -23.04 -9.78 -16.96
CA THR A 45 -24.25 -10.45 -16.49
C THR A 45 -24.89 -9.72 -15.30
N ARG A 46 -24.08 -9.13 -14.38
CA ARG A 46 -24.62 -8.34 -13.28
C ARG A 46 -25.25 -7.04 -13.75
N LEU A 47 -24.59 -6.36 -14.69
CA LEU A 47 -25.09 -5.11 -15.28
C LEU A 47 -26.38 -5.33 -16.10
N GLU A 48 -26.47 -6.42 -16.88
CA GLU A 48 -27.68 -6.80 -17.60
C GLU A 48 -28.88 -7.05 -16.68
N ARG A 49 -28.64 -7.54 -15.46
CA ARG A 49 -29.67 -7.76 -14.45
C ARG A 49 -30.08 -6.49 -13.71
N LYS A 50 -29.44 -5.34 -13.99
CA LYS A 50 -29.69 -4.01 -13.35
C LYS A 50 -29.64 -4.06 -11.82
N ASN A 51 -28.75 -4.86 -11.26
CA ASN A 51 -28.57 -5.01 -9.81
C ASN A 51 -27.19 -4.52 -9.35
N VAL A 52 -26.65 -3.51 -10.05
CA VAL A 52 -25.37 -2.87 -9.76
C VAL A 52 -25.58 -1.36 -9.80
N ASP A 53 -25.41 -0.70 -8.68
CA ASP A 53 -25.54 0.75 -8.56
C ASP A 53 -24.24 1.47 -8.87
N ILE A 54 -23.09 0.82 -8.61
CA ILE A 54 -21.75 1.38 -8.81
C ILE A 54 -20.74 0.29 -9.15
N VAL A 55 -19.75 0.59 -9.97
CA VAL A 55 -18.61 -0.29 -10.25
C VAL A 55 -17.34 0.33 -9.70
N HIS A 56 -16.81 -0.22 -8.62
CA HIS A 56 -15.54 0.22 -8.03
C HIS A 56 -14.37 -0.62 -8.57
N ILE A 57 -13.41 0.01 -9.22
CA ILE A 57 -12.27 -0.62 -9.89
C ILE A 57 -10.96 -0.22 -9.22
N HIS A 58 -10.19 -1.20 -8.76
CA HIS A 58 -8.85 -0.98 -8.23
C HIS A 58 -7.80 -1.25 -9.31
N SER A 59 -6.96 -0.28 -9.62
CA SER A 59 -5.95 -0.39 -10.68
C SER A 59 -4.54 -0.04 -10.18
N ALA A 60 -3.58 -0.72 -10.78
CA ALA A 60 -2.17 -0.32 -10.83
C ALA A 60 -1.83 -0.01 -12.30
N THR A 61 -0.55 0.22 -12.60
CA THR A 61 -0.02 0.56 -13.93
C THR A 61 0.06 -0.65 -14.89
N ARG A 62 0.51 -0.42 -16.13
CA ARG A 62 0.88 -1.43 -17.14
C ARG A 62 -0.27 -2.42 -17.46
N TRP A 63 -0.03 -3.73 -17.29
CA TRP A 63 -1.01 -4.78 -17.57
C TRP A 63 -2.26 -4.70 -16.66
N SER A 64 -2.12 -4.23 -15.43
CA SER A 64 -3.26 -4.00 -14.56
C SER A 64 -4.18 -2.95 -15.17
N TRP A 65 -3.64 -1.80 -15.58
CA TRP A 65 -4.37 -0.73 -16.27
C TRP A 65 -5.12 -1.24 -17.50
N LYS A 66 -4.42 -1.91 -18.44
CA LYS A 66 -5.04 -2.42 -19.68
C LYS A 66 -6.25 -3.32 -19.39
N ARG A 67 -6.16 -4.21 -18.41
CA ARG A 67 -7.29 -5.07 -18.02
C ARG A 67 -8.44 -4.26 -17.44
N LYS A 68 -8.16 -3.26 -16.62
CA LYS A 68 -9.17 -2.44 -15.93
C LYS A 68 -9.89 -1.50 -16.90
N VAL A 69 -9.20 -0.92 -17.88
CA VAL A 69 -9.83 -0.16 -18.97
C VAL A 69 -10.90 -0.99 -19.69
N GLY A 70 -10.67 -2.28 -19.90
CA GLY A 70 -11.67 -3.17 -20.49
C GLY A 70 -12.93 -3.36 -19.61
N LEU A 71 -12.80 -3.32 -18.29
CA LEU A 71 -13.93 -3.37 -17.35
C LEU A 71 -14.65 -2.01 -17.28
N ILE A 72 -13.90 -0.91 -17.26
CA ILE A 72 -14.44 0.46 -17.31
C ILE A 72 -15.36 0.62 -18.54
N ARG A 73 -14.89 0.25 -19.74
CA ARG A 73 -15.68 0.34 -20.97
C ARG A 73 -16.98 -0.47 -20.91
N ILE A 74 -16.96 -1.64 -20.28
CA ILE A 74 -18.17 -2.44 -20.05
C ILE A 74 -19.14 -1.68 -19.15
N ALA A 75 -18.70 -1.18 -18.00
CA ALA A 75 -19.57 -0.43 -17.09
C ALA A 75 -20.14 0.83 -17.75
N GLN A 76 -19.31 1.59 -18.48
CA GLN A 76 -19.73 2.76 -19.25
C GLN A 76 -20.83 2.44 -20.28
N SER A 77 -20.75 1.28 -20.96
CA SER A 77 -21.78 0.90 -21.95
C SER A 77 -23.15 0.60 -21.33
N PHE A 78 -23.23 0.44 -20.01
CA PHE A 78 -24.48 0.28 -19.26
C PHE A 78 -24.90 1.55 -18.50
N GLY A 79 -24.13 2.64 -18.59
CA GLY A 79 -24.42 3.89 -17.91
C GLY A 79 -24.27 3.84 -16.38
N VAL A 80 -23.58 2.84 -15.84
CA VAL A 80 -23.39 2.70 -14.40
C VAL A 80 -22.22 3.55 -13.93
N PRO A 81 -22.35 4.31 -12.82
CA PRO A 81 -21.28 5.08 -12.23
C PRO A 81 -20.03 4.25 -11.92
N ILE A 82 -18.86 4.86 -12.11
CA ILE A 82 -17.58 4.16 -11.93
C ILE A 82 -16.68 4.95 -10.99
N VAL A 83 -16.17 4.27 -9.96
CA VAL A 83 -15.07 4.72 -9.11
C VAL A 83 -13.81 3.95 -9.49
N LEU A 84 -12.70 4.66 -9.70
CA LEU A 84 -11.41 4.10 -10.08
C LEU A 84 -10.34 4.44 -9.04
N SER A 85 -9.96 3.46 -8.21
CA SER A 85 -8.87 3.62 -7.24
C SER A 85 -7.51 3.31 -7.84
N LEU A 86 -6.58 4.25 -7.69
CA LEU A 86 -5.20 4.17 -8.19
C LEU A 86 -4.24 3.78 -7.05
N HIS A 87 -3.56 2.64 -7.18
CA HIS A 87 -2.74 2.08 -6.10
C HIS A 87 -1.23 2.05 -6.37
N SER A 88 -0.79 2.43 -7.56
CA SER A 88 0.62 2.29 -7.95
C SER A 88 1.42 3.55 -7.66
N GLY A 89 2.57 3.39 -7.00
CA GLY A 89 3.48 4.49 -6.72
C GLY A 89 4.25 5.01 -7.94
N ASP A 90 4.14 4.36 -9.11
CA ASP A 90 4.71 4.79 -10.39
C ASP A 90 3.63 5.27 -11.38
N PHE A 91 2.46 5.68 -10.88
CA PHE A 91 1.35 6.06 -11.75
C PHE A 91 1.62 7.37 -12.52
N ASP A 92 2.42 8.26 -11.98
CA ASP A 92 2.89 9.48 -12.64
C ASP A 92 3.73 9.15 -13.89
N ARG A 93 4.65 8.19 -13.80
CA ARG A 93 5.40 7.71 -14.97
C ARG A 93 4.45 7.13 -16.02
N HIS A 94 3.45 6.36 -15.59
CA HIS A 94 2.43 5.84 -16.49
C HIS A 94 1.63 6.95 -17.18
N CYS A 95 1.33 8.03 -16.47
CA CYS A 95 0.69 9.22 -17.04
C CYS A 95 1.61 9.95 -18.03
N GLN A 96 2.89 10.09 -17.75
CA GLN A 96 3.86 10.68 -18.68
C GLN A 96 3.95 9.89 -19.99
N GLU A 97 3.92 8.57 -19.91
CA GLU A 97 3.97 7.68 -21.08
C GLU A 97 2.65 7.61 -21.85
N ARG A 98 1.51 7.75 -21.18
CA ARG A 98 0.16 7.47 -21.72
C ARG A 98 -0.88 8.53 -21.37
N GLY A 99 -0.48 9.75 -21.11
CA GLY A 99 -1.33 10.84 -20.64
C GLY A 99 -2.66 11.00 -21.38
N PRO A 100 -2.68 11.05 -22.73
CA PRO A 100 -3.93 11.18 -23.48
C PRO A 100 -4.91 10.03 -23.26
N GLU A 101 -4.42 8.78 -23.11
CA GLU A 101 -5.26 7.62 -22.81
C GLU A 101 -5.80 7.71 -21.36
N VAL A 102 -4.92 8.04 -20.40
CA VAL A 102 -5.28 8.17 -18.99
C VAL A 102 -6.32 9.27 -18.82
N ASN A 103 -6.08 10.46 -19.37
CA ASN A 103 -7.01 11.58 -19.29
C ASN A 103 -8.39 11.22 -19.86
N ARG A 104 -8.44 10.62 -21.07
CA ARG A 104 -9.70 10.18 -21.68
C ARG A 104 -10.48 9.18 -20.83
N ILE A 105 -9.79 8.31 -20.08
CA ILE A 105 -10.45 7.34 -19.19
C ILE A 105 -10.88 8.03 -17.91
N CYS A 106 -9.97 8.77 -17.28
CA CYS A 106 -10.19 9.38 -15.96
C CYS A 106 -11.19 10.54 -15.98
N SER A 107 -11.36 11.26 -17.10
CA SER A 107 -12.37 12.32 -17.20
C SER A 107 -13.83 11.81 -17.22
N ASN A 108 -14.04 10.52 -17.42
CA ASN A 108 -15.37 9.89 -17.46
C ASN A 108 -15.64 8.93 -16.29
N VAL A 109 -14.84 8.99 -15.25
CA VAL A 109 -14.99 8.19 -14.03
C VAL A 109 -14.59 9.03 -12.82
N HIS A 110 -15.08 8.71 -11.64
CA HIS A 110 -14.56 9.33 -10.41
C HIS A 110 -13.30 8.61 -9.96
N THR A 111 -12.17 9.32 -9.93
CA THR A 111 -10.89 8.74 -9.53
C THR A 111 -10.64 8.88 -8.04
N VAL A 112 -10.05 7.87 -7.43
CA VAL A 112 -9.60 7.91 -6.03
C VAL A 112 -8.10 7.67 -5.98
N VAL A 113 -7.41 8.57 -5.32
CA VAL A 113 -5.98 8.48 -5.00
C VAL A 113 -5.79 8.32 -3.49
N LEU A 114 -4.63 7.86 -3.08
CA LEU A 114 -4.41 7.43 -1.70
C LEU A 114 -3.90 8.56 -0.78
N THR A 115 -3.36 9.65 -1.36
CA THR A 115 -2.83 10.81 -0.64
C THR A 115 -3.06 12.10 -1.42
N GLU A 116 -3.09 13.23 -0.72
CA GLU A 116 -3.15 14.58 -1.35
C GLU A 116 -1.96 14.83 -2.28
N GLN A 117 -0.77 14.36 -1.91
CA GLN A 117 0.41 14.45 -2.76
C GLN A 117 0.17 13.80 -4.13
N TRP A 118 -0.45 12.62 -4.15
CA TRP A 118 -0.82 11.94 -5.40
C TRP A 118 -1.91 12.68 -6.16
N GLN A 119 -2.91 13.24 -5.48
CA GLN A 119 -3.95 14.05 -6.12
C GLN A 119 -3.32 15.25 -6.84
N ASN A 120 -2.48 16.00 -6.16
CA ASN A 120 -1.78 17.15 -6.73
C ASN A 120 -0.88 16.76 -7.91
N LYS A 121 -0.09 15.69 -7.74
CA LYS A 121 0.85 15.20 -8.75
C LYS A 121 0.16 14.72 -10.02
N LEU A 122 -1.04 14.17 -9.91
CA LEU A 122 -1.80 13.59 -11.03
C LEU A 122 -2.91 14.51 -11.55
N SER A 123 -3.10 15.70 -10.98
CA SER A 123 -4.21 16.62 -11.28
C SER A 123 -4.40 16.94 -12.77
N THR A 124 -3.29 17.01 -13.52
CA THR A 124 -3.32 17.28 -14.98
C THR A 124 -3.99 16.17 -15.79
N TRP A 125 -3.97 14.94 -15.29
CA TRP A 125 -4.46 13.75 -16.02
C TRP A 125 -5.77 13.19 -15.46
N LEU A 126 -6.08 13.51 -14.21
CA LEU A 126 -7.29 13.03 -13.56
C LEU A 126 -8.44 14.03 -13.78
N GLY A 127 -9.64 13.52 -13.98
CA GLY A 127 -10.88 14.28 -13.86
C GLY A 127 -11.25 14.47 -12.38
N PRO A 128 -12.56 14.40 -12.04
CA PRO A 128 -13.00 14.45 -10.65
C PRO A 128 -12.26 13.41 -9.81
N SER A 129 -11.68 13.84 -8.70
CA SER A 129 -10.87 12.97 -7.85
C SER A 129 -11.05 13.26 -6.37
N SER A 130 -11.01 12.18 -5.56
CA SER A 130 -11.04 12.23 -4.11
C SER A 130 -9.80 11.57 -3.53
N VAL A 131 -9.42 12.00 -2.33
CA VAL A 131 -8.37 11.36 -1.54
C VAL A 131 -9.02 10.44 -0.52
N ILE A 132 -8.86 9.13 -0.69
CA ILE A 132 -9.32 8.12 0.28
C ILE A 132 -8.17 7.13 0.49
N PRO A 133 -7.55 7.13 1.68
CA PRO A 133 -6.43 6.24 1.97
C PRO A 133 -6.89 4.77 2.08
N ASN A 134 -5.94 3.86 1.99
CA ASN A 134 -6.21 2.47 2.28
C ASN A 134 -6.42 2.29 3.79
N PRO A 135 -7.47 1.56 4.23
CA PRO A 135 -7.67 1.27 5.64
C PRO A 135 -6.72 0.18 6.15
N VAL A 136 -6.48 0.22 7.47
CA VAL A 136 -5.86 -0.87 8.22
C VAL A 136 -6.82 -1.42 9.26
N PRO A 137 -6.79 -2.72 9.55
CA PRO A 137 -7.58 -3.29 10.62
C PRO A 137 -7.06 -2.79 11.97
N LYS A 138 -7.94 -2.78 12.97
CA LYS A 138 -7.54 -2.54 14.35
C LYS A 138 -6.59 -3.66 14.81
N VAL A 139 -5.49 -3.27 15.42
CA VAL A 139 -4.46 -4.18 15.92
C VAL A 139 -4.08 -3.79 17.34
N ASN A 140 -3.53 -4.75 18.09
CA ASN A 140 -2.99 -4.46 19.42
C ASN A 140 -1.64 -3.78 19.30
N VAL A 141 -1.43 -2.74 20.09
CA VAL A 141 -0.13 -2.10 20.24
C VAL A 141 0.75 -3.01 21.09
N ASN A 142 1.91 -3.38 20.58
CA ASN A 142 2.93 -4.09 21.34
C ASN A 142 4.09 -3.14 21.66
N LYS A 143 4.39 -2.94 22.95
CA LYS A 143 5.51 -2.12 23.41
C LYS A 143 6.75 -2.96 23.75
N GLU A 144 6.59 -4.26 23.93
CA GLU A 144 7.68 -5.20 24.21
C GLU A 144 8.26 -5.73 22.88
N ARG A 145 9.13 -4.92 22.26
CA ARG A 145 9.79 -5.20 21.00
C ARG A 145 11.29 -5.26 21.16
N ASP A 146 11.92 -6.11 20.38
CA ASP A 146 13.37 -6.16 20.28
C ASP A 146 13.86 -4.99 19.41
N ARG A 147 14.45 -3.98 20.04
CA ARG A 147 14.90 -2.75 19.37
C ARG A 147 16.10 -2.97 18.47
N ASP A 148 16.86 -4.04 18.70
CA ASP A 148 18.00 -4.43 17.88
C ASP A 148 17.58 -5.17 16.62
N GLN A 149 16.28 -5.48 16.48
CA GLN A 149 15.72 -6.11 15.30
C GLN A 149 14.99 -5.11 14.39
N PHE A 150 15.46 -5.03 13.17
CA PHE A 150 14.84 -4.28 12.09
C PHE A 150 14.11 -5.21 11.14
N ILE A 151 13.06 -4.71 10.48
CA ILE A 151 12.32 -5.46 9.47
C ILE A 151 12.11 -4.64 8.20
N LEU A 152 12.31 -5.26 7.03
CA LEU A 152 11.91 -4.72 5.74
C LEU A 152 10.92 -5.69 5.07
N LEU A 153 9.69 -5.22 4.89
CA LEU A 153 8.61 -5.99 4.28
C LEU A 153 8.48 -5.66 2.79
N GLY A 154 8.61 -6.65 1.94
CA GLY A 154 8.42 -6.46 0.50
C GLY A 154 8.80 -7.67 -0.32
N ARG A 155 8.42 -7.64 -1.59
CA ARG A 155 8.97 -8.57 -2.58
C ARG A 155 10.41 -8.19 -2.87
N SER A 156 11.22 -9.15 -3.31
CA SER A 156 12.56 -8.85 -3.85
C SER A 156 12.42 -7.97 -5.10
N ASN A 157 12.74 -6.68 -4.90
CA ASN A 157 12.66 -5.67 -5.95
C ASN A 157 13.60 -4.52 -5.59
N PRO A 158 14.52 -4.10 -6.48
CA PRO A 158 15.45 -2.99 -6.23
C PRO A 158 14.77 -1.71 -5.75
N MET A 159 13.51 -1.51 -6.15
CA MET A 159 12.68 -0.37 -5.74
C MET A 159 12.41 -0.32 -4.23
N LYS A 160 12.44 -1.47 -3.55
CA LYS A 160 12.21 -1.57 -2.10
C LYS A 160 13.43 -1.24 -1.26
N GLY A 161 14.63 -1.12 -1.89
CA GLY A 161 15.86 -0.73 -1.22
C GLY A 161 16.43 -1.78 -0.29
N GLN A 162 16.20 -3.08 -0.56
CA GLN A 162 16.72 -4.17 0.27
C GLN A 162 18.24 -4.13 0.36
N GLU A 163 18.95 -3.88 -0.75
CA GLU A 163 20.41 -3.76 -0.76
C GLU A 163 20.90 -2.59 0.11
N ILE A 164 20.18 -1.48 0.11
CA ILE A 164 20.48 -0.31 0.96
C ILE A 164 20.39 -0.71 2.45
N ALA A 165 19.34 -1.44 2.83
CA ALA A 165 19.16 -1.91 4.20
C ALA A 165 20.22 -2.96 4.60
N ILE A 166 20.59 -3.86 3.68
CA ILE A 166 21.66 -4.84 3.89
C ILE A 166 23.00 -4.14 4.14
N ASP A 167 23.34 -3.14 3.34
CA ASP A 167 24.60 -2.41 3.50
C ASP A 167 24.60 -1.58 4.80
N ALA A 168 23.48 -0.98 5.18
CA ALA A 168 23.35 -0.27 6.44
C ALA A 168 23.57 -1.17 7.66
N ILE A 169 22.97 -2.36 7.68
CA ILE A 169 23.18 -3.36 8.75
C ILE A 169 24.64 -3.80 8.83
N ARG A 170 25.27 -4.10 7.70
CA ARG A 170 26.68 -4.49 7.64
C ARG A 170 27.59 -3.39 8.23
N GLN A 171 27.30 -2.14 7.97
CA GLN A 171 28.04 -0.99 8.50
C GLN A 171 27.86 -0.88 10.04
N LEU A 172 26.62 -1.02 10.56
CA LEU A 172 26.35 -0.99 12.00
C LEU A 172 27.09 -2.12 12.73
N ARG A 173 27.02 -3.34 12.19
CA ARG A 173 27.73 -4.47 12.80
C ARG A 173 29.25 -4.31 12.81
N LYS A 174 29.84 -3.69 11.78
CA LYS A 174 31.27 -3.31 11.77
C LYS A 174 31.62 -2.29 12.86
N GLN A 175 30.66 -1.47 13.30
CA GLN A 175 30.81 -0.53 14.41
C GLN A 175 30.57 -1.17 15.79
N GLY A 176 30.31 -2.50 15.85
CA GLY A 176 30.13 -3.26 17.09
C GLY A 176 28.68 -3.37 17.58
N PHE A 177 27.69 -2.92 16.83
CA PHE A 177 26.28 -3.08 17.18
C PHE A 177 25.80 -4.50 16.85
N ASP A 178 25.18 -5.18 17.82
CA ASP A 178 24.58 -6.50 17.61
C ASP A 178 23.13 -6.39 17.15
N VAL A 179 22.97 -5.95 15.91
CA VAL A 179 21.67 -5.71 15.27
C VAL A 179 21.35 -6.75 14.22
N THR A 180 20.06 -7.01 14.00
CA THR A 180 19.56 -7.95 13.02
C THR A 180 18.55 -7.32 12.08
N LEU A 181 18.69 -7.59 10.78
CA LEU A 181 17.74 -7.22 9.73
C LEU A 181 16.93 -8.45 9.28
N ASN A 182 15.64 -8.40 9.44
CA ASN A 182 14.68 -9.38 8.94
C ASN A 182 14.14 -8.92 7.57
N LEU A 183 14.40 -9.69 6.53
CA LEU A 183 13.97 -9.40 5.15
C LEU A 183 12.89 -10.36 4.70
N THR A 184 11.84 -9.84 4.05
CA THR A 184 10.89 -10.70 3.34
C THR A 184 11.03 -10.59 1.83
N GLY A 185 10.58 -11.63 1.10
CA GLY A 185 10.61 -11.67 -0.35
C GLY A 185 11.95 -12.08 -0.96
N MET A 186 12.99 -12.23 -0.15
CA MET A 186 14.28 -12.81 -0.57
C MET A 186 14.82 -13.75 0.50
N THR A 187 15.65 -14.69 0.09
CA THR A 187 16.39 -15.60 0.97
C THR A 187 17.85 -15.17 1.00
N LEU A 188 18.32 -14.78 2.19
CA LEU A 188 19.71 -14.42 2.45
C LEU A 188 19.98 -14.66 3.93
N ASN A 189 21.02 -15.41 4.27
CA ASN A 189 21.42 -15.64 5.64
C ASN A 189 22.89 -15.29 5.81
N GLU A 190 23.13 -14.21 6.53
CA GLU A 190 24.46 -13.72 6.90
C GLU A 190 24.44 -13.30 8.39
N PRO A 191 25.59 -13.12 9.05
CA PRO A 191 25.62 -12.56 10.40
C PRO A 191 24.84 -11.22 10.48
N GLY A 192 23.75 -11.19 11.27
CA GLY A 192 22.87 -10.05 11.41
C GLY A 192 21.85 -9.84 10.27
N ILE A 193 21.70 -10.80 9.34
CA ILE A 193 20.71 -10.71 8.27
C ILE A 193 19.97 -12.05 8.12
N VAL A 194 18.64 -11.99 8.22
CA VAL A 194 17.75 -13.16 8.09
C VAL A 194 16.75 -12.89 6.96
N GLY A 195 16.93 -13.58 5.84
CA GLY A 195 16.03 -13.53 4.69
C GLY A 195 15.00 -14.66 4.75
N HIS A 196 13.76 -14.34 5.09
CA HIS A 196 12.67 -15.29 5.30
C HIS A 196 12.01 -15.80 3.99
N GLY A 197 12.43 -15.29 2.82
CA GLY A 197 11.72 -15.59 1.58
C GLY A 197 10.30 -15.04 1.57
N TRP A 198 9.39 -15.74 0.90
CA TRP A 198 7.97 -15.39 0.94
C TRP A 198 7.36 -15.84 2.27
N VAL A 199 6.80 -14.89 3.01
CA VAL A 199 6.17 -15.14 4.30
C VAL A 199 4.64 -15.16 4.18
N ASP A 200 4.01 -16.05 4.92
CA ASP A 200 2.55 -16.07 5.09
C ASP A 200 2.07 -15.00 6.09
N GLY A 201 0.75 -14.93 6.29
CA GLY A 201 0.16 -13.95 7.20
C GLY A 201 0.62 -14.12 8.66
N LYS A 202 0.82 -15.34 9.13
CA LYS A 202 1.25 -15.65 10.52
C LYS A 202 2.70 -15.22 10.75
N MET A 203 3.60 -15.55 9.83
CA MET A 203 4.99 -15.13 9.92
C MET A 203 5.13 -13.61 9.81
N LYS A 204 4.40 -12.98 8.90
CA LYS A 204 4.34 -11.51 8.81
C LYS A 204 3.89 -10.91 10.14
N GLU A 205 2.81 -11.41 10.73
CA GLU A 205 2.27 -10.93 11.99
C GLU A 205 3.29 -11.10 13.15
N HIS A 206 3.97 -12.24 13.19
CA HIS A 206 5.03 -12.49 14.17
C HIS A 206 6.15 -11.45 14.06
N LEU A 207 6.71 -11.28 12.86
CA LEU A 207 7.77 -10.30 12.61
C LEU A 207 7.32 -8.86 12.92
N MET A 208 6.10 -8.50 12.53
CA MET A 208 5.51 -7.20 12.80
C MET A 208 5.26 -6.95 14.30
N ASN A 209 5.19 -7.98 15.12
CA ASN A 209 5.00 -7.86 16.56
C ASN A 209 6.32 -7.95 17.36
N THR A 210 7.36 -8.57 16.81
CA THR A 210 8.63 -8.79 17.52
C THR A 210 9.72 -7.79 17.16
N CYS A 211 9.86 -7.43 15.88
CA CYS A 211 10.89 -6.48 15.46
C CYS A 211 10.60 -5.07 15.98
N GLY A 212 11.67 -4.34 16.30
CA GLY A 212 11.61 -3.00 16.90
C GLY A 212 11.26 -1.91 15.88
N THR A 213 11.82 -1.93 14.69
CA THR A 213 11.72 -0.82 13.73
C THR A 213 11.47 -1.32 12.32
N LEU A 214 10.52 -0.70 11.60
CA LEU A 214 10.31 -0.95 10.18
C LEU A 214 11.25 -0.08 9.34
N LEU A 215 11.93 -0.69 8.37
CA LEU A 215 12.66 0.00 7.32
C LEU A 215 11.85 0.02 6.02
N SER A 216 11.72 1.19 5.41
CA SER A 216 11.00 1.39 4.14
C SER A 216 11.76 2.33 3.21
N PRO A 217 13.01 1.98 2.77
CA PRO A 217 13.81 2.79 1.85
C PRO A 217 13.36 2.62 0.39
N SER A 218 12.04 2.69 0.16
CA SER A 218 11.44 2.53 -1.17
C SER A 218 11.75 3.75 -2.06
N GLU A 219 11.90 3.54 -3.37
CA GLU A 219 12.08 4.62 -4.33
C GLU A 219 10.76 5.36 -4.61
N TRP A 220 9.65 4.65 -4.64
CA TRP A 220 8.31 5.20 -4.76
C TRP A 220 7.28 4.32 -4.03
N GLU A 221 6.24 4.97 -3.53
CA GLU A 221 5.08 4.33 -2.90
C GLU A 221 3.79 5.07 -3.33
N GLY A 222 2.70 4.33 -3.47
CA GLY A 222 1.38 4.94 -3.56
C GLY A 222 0.88 5.37 -2.18
N LEU A 223 0.80 4.39 -1.29
CA LEU A 223 0.63 4.53 0.16
C LEU A 223 1.17 3.24 0.77
N SER A 224 2.24 3.33 1.52
CA SER A 224 2.92 2.15 2.05
C SER A 224 2.11 1.47 3.15
N MET A 225 1.50 0.34 2.83
CA MET A 225 0.72 -0.43 3.80
C MET A 225 1.58 -0.93 4.97
N SER A 226 2.83 -1.33 4.70
CA SER A 226 3.75 -1.77 5.77
C SER A 226 4.04 -0.65 6.76
N VAL A 227 4.17 0.59 6.29
CA VAL A 227 4.36 1.77 7.14
C VAL A 227 3.15 1.98 8.05
N ILE A 228 1.94 2.01 7.47
CA ILE A 228 0.73 2.23 8.26
C ILE A 228 0.47 1.08 9.24
N GLU A 229 0.72 -0.16 8.81
CA GLU A 229 0.60 -1.34 9.67
C GLU A 229 1.61 -1.33 10.84
N ALA A 230 2.83 -0.82 10.61
CA ALA A 230 3.84 -0.62 11.65
C ALA A 230 3.40 0.45 12.66
N MET A 231 2.99 1.61 12.16
CA MET A 231 2.47 2.71 12.98
C MET A 231 1.32 2.24 13.88
N ALA A 232 0.33 1.54 13.31
CA ALA A 232 -0.81 1.03 14.06
C ALA A 232 -0.43 0.09 15.21
N ARG A 233 0.72 -0.59 15.11
CA ARG A 233 1.26 -1.48 16.15
C ARG A 233 2.22 -0.79 17.14
N GLY A 234 2.43 0.51 17.00
CA GLY A 234 3.43 1.24 17.78
C GLY A 234 4.87 0.88 17.39
N MET A 235 5.12 0.44 16.16
CA MET A 235 6.46 0.20 15.64
C MET A 235 6.95 1.46 14.92
N PRO A 236 8.04 2.09 15.38
CA PRO A 236 8.68 3.20 14.66
C PRO A 236 9.10 2.83 13.25
N VAL A 237 9.15 3.84 12.39
CA VAL A 237 9.45 3.68 10.97
C VAL A 237 10.67 4.52 10.58
N ILE A 238 11.59 3.94 9.80
CA ILE A 238 12.60 4.70 9.06
C ILE A 238 12.28 4.52 7.58
N ALA A 239 11.95 5.59 6.89
CA ALA A 239 11.51 5.54 5.51
C ALA A 239 12.19 6.61 4.64
N SER A 240 12.22 6.35 3.33
CA SER A 240 12.61 7.36 2.34
C SER A 240 11.51 8.40 2.12
N HIS A 241 11.84 9.46 1.39
CA HIS A 241 10.90 10.51 0.96
C HIS A 241 9.67 9.98 0.20
N ALA A 242 9.70 8.74 -0.30
CA ALA A 242 8.53 8.09 -0.91
C ALA A 242 7.35 7.91 0.07
N SER A 243 7.62 7.91 1.38
CA SER A 243 6.61 7.82 2.44
C SER A 243 6.36 9.15 3.16
N ALA A 244 6.88 10.27 2.64
CA ALA A 244 6.63 11.59 3.22
C ALA A 244 5.12 11.90 3.29
N GLY A 245 4.67 12.45 4.40
CA GLY A 245 3.25 12.75 4.65
C GLY A 245 2.40 11.54 5.13
N VAL A 246 2.97 10.32 5.15
CA VAL A 246 2.29 9.16 5.74
C VAL A 246 2.34 9.19 7.26
N PHE A 247 3.38 9.74 7.83
CA PHE A 247 3.59 9.95 9.28
C PHE A 247 4.31 11.28 9.53
N ASP A 248 4.30 11.73 10.77
CA ASP A 248 5.00 12.95 11.23
C ASP A 248 6.00 12.61 12.36
N LYS A 249 5.49 12.13 13.50
CA LYS A 249 6.28 11.88 14.73
C LYS A 249 6.58 10.41 15.00
N SER A 250 5.97 9.51 14.26
CA SER A 250 6.11 8.06 14.46
C SER A 250 7.27 7.43 13.70
N GLY A 251 8.11 8.24 13.05
CA GLY A 251 9.24 7.75 12.29
C GLY A 251 10.19 8.84 11.82
N MET A 252 11.18 8.43 11.02
CA MET A 252 12.19 9.29 10.41
C MET A 252 12.11 9.18 8.88
N ILE A 253 12.15 10.32 8.21
CA ILE A 253 12.40 10.38 6.76
C ILE A 253 13.89 10.61 6.55
N VAL A 254 14.49 9.74 5.74
CA VAL A 254 15.93 9.75 5.42
C VAL A 254 16.15 9.70 3.92
N ASP A 255 17.33 10.10 3.49
CA ASP A 255 17.75 9.90 2.10
C ASP A 255 17.87 8.40 1.79
N ARG A 256 17.68 8.07 0.52
CA ARG A 256 17.65 6.67 0.06
C ARG A 256 19.04 6.13 -0.22
N ASP A 257 19.88 6.13 0.80
CA ASP A 257 21.24 5.59 0.79
C ASP A 257 21.53 4.82 2.10
N SER A 258 22.60 4.05 2.11
CA SER A 258 22.95 3.20 3.26
C SER A 258 23.50 3.97 4.45
N GLU A 259 24.13 5.13 4.23
CA GLU A 259 24.72 5.94 5.30
C GLU A 259 23.63 6.67 6.09
N SER A 260 22.69 7.32 5.41
CA SER A 260 21.53 7.97 6.02
C SER A 260 20.66 6.97 6.77
N LEU A 261 20.42 5.79 6.17
CA LEU A 261 19.65 4.72 6.81
C LEU A 261 20.35 4.18 8.05
N GLN A 262 21.67 3.91 7.97
CA GLN A 262 22.50 3.44 9.06
C GLN A 262 22.51 4.44 10.23
N SER A 263 22.65 5.73 9.96
CA SER A 263 22.63 6.79 10.99
C SER A 263 21.29 6.81 11.73
N ALA A 264 20.18 6.71 11.02
CA ALA A 264 18.85 6.65 11.64
C ALA A 264 18.64 5.36 12.46
N MET A 265 19.07 4.22 11.96
CA MET A 265 19.00 2.95 12.67
C MET A 265 19.79 2.99 13.99
N LYS A 266 20.98 3.59 13.98
CA LYS A 266 21.78 3.80 15.18
C LYS A 266 21.04 4.62 16.24
N GLN A 267 20.36 5.69 15.85
CA GLN A 267 19.56 6.51 16.77
C GLN A 267 18.39 5.75 17.39
N MET A 268 17.82 4.76 16.68
CA MET A 268 16.76 3.90 17.23
C MET A 268 17.25 2.93 18.29
N VAL A 269 18.51 2.49 18.18
CA VAL A 269 19.12 1.56 19.17
C VAL A 269 19.63 2.30 20.40
N GLU A 270 20.28 3.45 20.23
CA GLU A 270 21.05 4.12 21.29
C GLU A 270 20.25 5.07 22.18
N GLY A 271 19.03 5.47 21.85
CA GLY A 271 18.36 6.58 22.55
C GLY A 271 16.91 6.35 22.94
N ASP A 272 16.31 7.42 23.50
CA ASP A 272 14.88 7.48 23.88
C ASP A 272 13.95 7.75 22.69
N LEU A 273 14.52 7.90 21.48
CA LEU A 273 13.77 8.27 20.28
C LEU A 273 12.75 7.21 19.91
N TRP A 274 13.14 5.95 20.07
CA TRP A 274 12.28 4.81 19.80
C TRP A 274 10.96 4.88 20.61
N ASP A 275 11.03 5.10 21.93
CA ASP A 275 9.84 5.17 22.79
C ASP A 275 8.91 6.32 22.41
N LYS A 276 9.49 7.48 22.08
CA LYS A 276 8.74 8.65 21.63
C LYS A 276 7.96 8.34 20.35
N MET A 277 8.64 7.78 19.34
CA MET A 277 8.03 7.43 18.06
C MET A 277 6.99 6.33 18.18
N ALA A 278 7.28 5.28 18.98
CA ALA A 278 6.36 4.18 19.24
C ALA A 278 5.02 4.64 19.84
N ASN A 279 5.03 5.65 20.69
CA ASN A 279 3.82 6.21 21.29
C ASN A 279 2.98 7.05 20.28
N PHE A 280 3.62 7.71 19.30
CA PHE A 280 2.90 8.48 18.28
C PHE A 280 2.30 7.60 17.20
N GLY A 281 2.89 6.44 16.89
CA GLY A 281 2.47 5.57 15.80
C GLY A 281 0.97 5.25 15.79
N PRO A 282 0.38 4.70 16.87
CA PRO A 282 -1.04 4.37 16.90
C PRO A 282 -1.95 5.59 16.74
N VAL A 283 -1.56 6.74 17.29
CA VAL A 283 -2.32 8.00 17.18
C VAL A 283 -2.35 8.49 15.75
N GLU A 284 -1.22 8.49 15.07
CA GLU A 284 -1.13 8.89 13.65
C GLU A 284 -1.79 7.88 12.71
N ALA A 285 -1.76 6.59 13.05
CA ALA A 285 -2.40 5.54 12.28
C ALA A 285 -3.92 5.57 12.35
N GLU A 286 -4.52 6.25 13.35
CA GLU A 286 -5.97 6.32 13.53
C GLU A 286 -6.68 6.88 12.29
N ARG A 287 -6.06 7.80 11.56
CA ARG A 287 -6.62 8.34 10.30
C ARG A 287 -6.78 7.29 9.19
N TYR A 288 -6.13 6.15 9.33
CA TYR A 288 -6.23 5.01 8.41
C TYR A 288 -7.11 3.88 8.98
N SER A 289 -7.75 4.08 10.12
CA SER A 289 -8.64 3.07 10.69
C SER A 289 -9.88 2.85 9.82
N LEU A 290 -10.50 1.67 9.95
CA LEU A 290 -11.76 1.38 9.25
C LEU A 290 -12.85 2.40 9.62
N GLU A 291 -12.90 2.79 10.88
CA GLU A 291 -13.86 3.75 11.43
C GLU A 291 -13.74 5.14 10.75
N LYS A 292 -12.55 5.51 10.31
CA LYS A 292 -12.31 6.78 9.60
C LYS A 292 -12.45 6.66 8.08
N VAL A 293 -12.03 5.53 7.52
CA VAL A 293 -11.96 5.38 6.04
C VAL A 293 -13.30 4.92 5.45
N ILE A 294 -14.04 4.03 6.10
CA ILE A 294 -15.32 3.53 5.56
C ILE A 294 -16.35 4.64 5.35
N PRO A 295 -16.53 5.63 6.26
CA PRO A 295 -17.42 6.76 6.00
C PRO A 295 -17.05 7.59 4.76
N LEU A 296 -15.76 7.70 4.42
CA LEU A 296 -15.32 8.39 3.20
C LEU A 296 -15.79 7.65 1.94
N TRP A 297 -15.72 6.32 1.96
CA TRP A 297 -16.26 5.49 0.88
C TRP A 297 -17.78 5.61 0.77
N LYS A 298 -18.50 5.62 1.92
CA LYS A 298 -19.95 5.83 1.92
C LYS A 298 -20.31 7.15 1.25
N LYS A 299 -19.69 8.24 1.70
CA LYS A 299 -19.92 9.57 1.15
C LYS A 299 -19.69 9.60 -0.36
N LEU A 300 -18.56 9.05 -0.82
CA LEU A 300 -18.24 9.02 -2.25
C LEU A 300 -19.27 8.21 -3.05
N TYR A 301 -19.67 7.03 -2.57
CA TYR A 301 -20.62 6.18 -3.28
C TYR A 301 -22.00 6.87 -3.38
N ASP A 302 -22.46 7.47 -2.28
CA ASP A 302 -23.72 8.23 -2.26
C ASP A 302 -23.68 9.42 -3.23
N GLU A 303 -22.53 10.14 -3.33
CA GLU A 303 -22.35 11.27 -4.23
C GLU A 303 -22.34 10.89 -5.71
N VAL A 304 -21.70 9.78 -6.09
CA VAL A 304 -21.57 9.39 -7.50
C VAL A 304 -22.77 8.62 -8.04
N THR A 305 -23.71 8.22 -7.19
CA THR A 305 -24.94 7.51 -7.57
C THR A 305 -26.18 8.39 -7.56
N GLN A 306 -26.09 9.64 -7.11
CA GLN A 306 -27.12 10.68 -7.24
C GLN A 306 -27.17 11.22 -8.66
#